data_f2711e7fe6320118f16680f0077e1867
#
_entry.id   f2711e7fe6320118f16680f0077e1867
#
_cell.length_a   1.000
_cell.length_b   1.000
_cell.length_c   1.000
_cell.angle_alpha   90.00
_cell.angle_beta   90.00
_cell.angle_gamma   90.00
#
_symmetry.space_group_name_H-M   'P 1'
#
loop_
_entity.id
_entity.type
_entity.pdbx_description
1 polymer ?
#
loop_
_entity_poly.entity_id
_entity_poly.type
_entity_poly.pdbx_seq_one_letter_code
_entity_poly.pdbx_strand_id
1 'polypeptide(L)'
;ISACRDLMRNQMIQTGVKASGATYKNHLDAWMVHSDRRTYKGGVIFDPSGVEDPDIYNLWSGYAIEPLPGSCKTILRFLRHVICSGNKQHYDYVLKWLARSIQRPQDIGEVALVLRGKKGSGKTTLGEIMRRIFGNNYLLLDDPNLLTRGFNAHLRECVFAVADEAVFAGDKRTSGKLKSQITSTTMNLERKGFDVETVPSRLTLVIISNDDHIIDATGDERRYFPLEVSDQSIGDTGYFDDLYKAINGDEIRCFFRMMMAFDISEFNHRVMPNTDEMRQQQALSLRPVDQWLCEIGCRGDVYPNLWDLVESDPWQEEVSMDLLVSSMSVYNREKKVSTYDMVNRQQLGGRLVSMFSKTRMHNLPVEAACKEA
;
A
#
# COMPACT_ATOMS: atom_id res chain seq x y z
N ILE A 1 28.67 10.00 -18.55
CA ILE A 1 29.84 10.91 -18.72
C ILE A 1 29.55 11.94 -19.80
N SER A 2 29.05 11.57 -21.02
CA SER A 2 28.75 12.55 -22.08
C SER A 2 27.79 13.64 -21.64
N ALA A 3 26.67 13.31 -21.03
CA ALA A 3 25.69 14.28 -20.53
C ALA A 3 26.29 15.23 -19.46
N CYS A 4 27.11 14.73 -18.54
CA CYS A 4 27.84 15.58 -17.58
C CYS A 4 28.84 16.50 -18.27
N ARG A 5 29.52 16.01 -19.31
CA ARG A 5 30.45 16.83 -20.12
C ARG A 5 29.71 17.95 -20.84
N ASP A 6 28.53 17.70 -21.36
CA ASP A 6 27.70 18.70 -22.03
C ASP A 6 27.18 19.76 -21.05
N LEU A 7 26.73 19.36 -19.85
CA LEU A 7 26.32 20.28 -18.78
C LEU A 7 27.46 21.19 -18.32
N MET A 8 28.71 20.68 -18.29
CA MET A 8 29.87 21.42 -17.86
C MET A 8 30.67 22.04 -19.03
N ARG A 9 30.13 22.03 -20.26
CA ARG A 9 30.87 22.47 -21.47
C ARG A 9 31.52 23.83 -21.34
N ASN A 10 30.88 24.78 -20.69
CA ASN A 10 31.36 26.15 -20.53
C ASN A 10 32.18 26.37 -19.23
N GLN A 11 32.32 25.32 -18.41
CA GLN A 11 33.10 25.40 -17.17
C GLN A 11 34.52 24.93 -17.44
N MET A 12 35.41 25.90 -17.66
CA MET A 12 36.84 25.66 -18.00
C MET A 12 37.72 26.06 -16.85
N ILE A 13 38.73 25.24 -16.55
CA ILE A 13 39.81 25.58 -15.62
C ILE A 13 41.14 25.69 -16.33
N GLN A 14 41.96 26.59 -15.89
CA GLN A 14 43.34 26.69 -16.33
C GLN A 14 44.15 25.52 -15.76
N THR A 15 44.75 24.72 -16.62
CA THR A 15 45.49 23.51 -16.24
C THR A 15 47.02 23.70 -16.40
N GLY A 16 47.44 24.80 -16.93
CA GLY A 16 48.84 25.10 -17.11
C GLY A 16 49.07 26.34 -17.98
N VAL A 17 50.35 26.68 -18.16
CA VAL A 17 50.80 27.74 -19.06
C VAL A 17 51.89 27.14 -19.95
N LYS A 18 51.71 27.26 -21.27
CA LYS A 18 52.74 26.91 -22.28
C LYS A 18 53.30 28.19 -22.89
N ALA A 19 54.37 28.06 -23.66
CA ALA A 19 54.97 29.22 -24.39
C ALA A 19 53.92 29.92 -25.29
N SER A 20 52.87 29.21 -25.72
CA SER A 20 51.77 29.73 -26.52
C SER A 20 50.61 30.35 -25.73
N GLY A 21 50.67 30.37 -24.39
CA GLY A 21 49.65 30.91 -23.51
C GLY A 21 49.06 29.90 -22.54
N ALA A 22 48.03 30.33 -21.78
CA ALA A 22 47.33 29.48 -20.81
C ALA A 22 46.58 28.34 -21.50
N THR A 23 46.67 27.15 -20.92
CA THR A 23 45.92 25.97 -21.35
C THR A 23 44.73 25.73 -20.44
N TYR A 24 43.58 25.44 -21.04
CA TYR A 24 42.30 25.20 -20.34
C TYR A 24 41.81 23.82 -20.63
N LYS A 25 41.15 23.19 -19.66
CA LYS A 25 40.35 21.94 -19.82
C LYS A 25 38.99 22.14 -19.23
N ASN A 26 38.02 21.36 -19.72
CA ASN A 26 36.72 21.26 -19.07
C ASN A 26 36.91 20.74 -17.63
N HIS A 27 36.12 21.26 -16.69
CA HIS A 27 36.17 20.88 -15.28
C HIS A 27 36.04 19.36 -15.09
N LEU A 28 35.13 18.71 -15.80
CA LEU A 28 34.94 17.25 -15.72
C LEU A 28 36.21 16.51 -16.20
N ASP A 29 36.78 16.91 -17.34
CA ASP A 29 37.97 16.26 -17.88
C ASP A 29 39.21 16.46 -16.99
N ALA A 30 39.34 17.62 -16.35
CA ALA A 30 40.38 17.85 -15.36
C ALA A 30 40.21 17.02 -14.10
N TRP A 31 38.95 16.92 -13.59
CA TRP A 31 38.61 16.10 -12.43
C TRP A 31 38.85 14.62 -12.72
N MET A 32 38.49 14.13 -13.91
CA MET A 32 38.64 12.72 -14.27
C MET A 32 40.09 12.21 -14.20
N VAL A 33 41.08 13.08 -14.35
CA VAL A 33 42.51 12.75 -14.29
C VAL A 33 43.21 13.24 -13.04
N HIS A 34 42.50 13.90 -12.11
CA HIS A 34 43.06 14.45 -10.90
C HIS A 34 43.49 13.35 -9.93
N SER A 35 44.66 13.46 -9.30
CA SER A 35 45.22 12.48 -8.35
C SER A 35 44.29 12.28 -7.14
N ASP A 36 43.70 13.35 -6.63
CA ASP A 36 42.86 13.36 -5.44
C ASP A 36 41.38 13.11 -5.76
N ARG A 37 41.11 12.67 -6.99
CA ARG A 37 39.78 12.26 -7.41
C ARG A 37 39.25 11.16 -6.52
N ARG A 38 38.10 11.40 -5.88
CA ARG A 38 37.39 10.35 -5.14
C ARG A 38 36.87 9.29 -6.11
N THR A 39 37.22 8.04 -5.86
CA THR A 39 36.79 6.90 -6.67
C THR A 39 36.28 5.82 -5.74
N TYR A 40 35.08 5.34 -6.00
CA TYR A 40 34.43 4.28 -5.23
C TYR A 40 34.54 2.97 -6.00
N LYS A 41 35.49 2.12 -5.62
CA LYS A 41 35.78 0.84 -6.32
C LYS A 41 34.68 -0.19 -6.11
N GLY A 42 34.02 -0.14 -4.95
CA GLY A 42 32.85 -0.98 -4.62
C GLY A 42 31.55 -0.51 -5.27
N GLY A 43 31.59 0.62 -6.04
CA GLY A 43 30.44 1.11 -6.79
C GLY A 43 29.51 2.01 -6.02
N VAL A 44 28.26 2.08 -6.52
CA VAL A 44 27.18 2.93 -5.97
C VAL A 44 26.05 2.03 -5.49
N ILE A 45 25.70 2.13 -4.23
CA ILE A 45 24.58 1.37 -3.63
C ILE A 45 23.54 2.32 -3.03
N PHE A 46 22.36 1.79 -2.77
CA PHE A 46 21.37 2.42 -1.91
C PHE A 46 21.13 1.51 -0.70
N ASP A 47 21.68 1.89 0.45
CA ASP A 47 21.57 1.12 1.68
C ASP A 47 21.26 1.97 2.91
N PRO A 48 19.98 1.99 3.35
CA PRO A 48 19.55 2.73 4.53
C PRO A 48 20.04 2.16 5.86
N SER A 49 20.73 1.02 5.89
CA SER A 49 21.33 0.49 7.12
C SER A 49 22.48 1.33 7.65
N GLY A 50 22.97 2.27 6.83
CA GLY A 50 24.04 3.19 7.22
C GLY A 50 25.43 2.56 7.18
N VAL A 51 25.65 1.51 6.37
CA VAL A 51 26.97 0.93 6.16
C VAL A 51 27.91 1.99 5.60
N GLU A 52 28.96 2.28 6.35
CA GLU A 52 30.07 3.14 5.94
C GLU A 52 31.21 2.28 5.39
N ASP A 53 31.39 2.28 4.08
CA ASP A 53 32.51 1.67 3.39
C ASP A 53 33.19 2.75 2.52
N PRO A 54 34.49 3.04 2.72
CA PRO A 54 35.18 4.07 1.97
C PRO A 54 35.25 3.77 0.46
N ASP A 55 35.15 2.52 0.06
CA ASP A 55 35.16 2.11 -1.35
C ASP A 55 33.74 2.13 -2.00
N ILE A 56 32.67 2.40 -1.23
CA ILE A 56 31.29 2.41 -1.69
C ILE A 56 30.69 3.81 -1.59
N TYR A 57 30.01 4.25 -2.63
CA TYR A 57 29.16 5.45 -2.57
C TYR A 57 27.73 5.07 -2.23
N ASN A 58 27.31 5.35 -0.99
CA ASN A 58 25.94 5.10 -0.57
C ASN A 58 25.06 6.30 -0.95
N LEU A 59 23.96 6.03 -1.67
CA LEU A 59 22.95 7.02 -2.06
C LEU A 59 22.05 7.44 -0.89
N TRP A 60 21.98 6.60 0.15
CA TRP A 60 21.25 6.95 1.36
C TRP A 60 22.02 8.04 2.14
N SER A 61 21.40 9.20 2.29
CA SER A 61 21.98 10.37 2.99
C SER A 61 21.34 10.67 4.34
N GLY A 62 20.51 9.72 4.85
CA GLY A 62 19.77 9.92 6.09
C GLY A 62 18.36 10.49 5.85
N TYR A 63 17.73 10.89 6.94
CA TYR A 63 16.42 11.51 6.94
C TYR A 63 16.49 12.99 6.59
N ALA A 64 15.39 13.55 6.08
CA ALA A 64 15.32 14.95 5.65
C ALA A 64 15.25 15.95 6.82
N ILE A 65 15.00 15.46 8.03
CA ILE A 65 14.87 16.28 9.24
C ILE A 65 15.67 15.68 10.40
N GLU A 66 16.13 16.54 11.30
CA GLU A 66 16.79 16.14 12.53
C GLU A 66 15.80 15.98 13.69
N PRO A 67 15.98 14.97 14.56
CA PRO A 67 15.08 14.76 15.69
C PRO A 67 15.21 15.87 16.73
N LEU A 68 14.08 16.31 17.30
CA LEU A 68 14.03 17.36 18.32
C LEU A 68 13.24 16.86 19.54
N PRO A 69 13.71 17.11 20.78
CA PRO A 69 12.90 16.82 21.96
C PRO A 69 11.71 17.77 22.05
N GLY A 70 10.54 17.24 22.41
CA GLY A 70 9.34 18.05 22.54
C GLY A 70 8.04 17.24 22.44
N SER A 71 6.93 17.93 22.26
CA SER A 71 5.59 17.35 22.17
C SER A 71 5.16 17.21 20.70
N CYS A 72 4.48 16.10 20.38
CA CYS A 72 3.87 15.84 19.06
C CYS A 72 2.38 15.50 19.16
N LYS A 73 1.68 16.14 20.08
CA LYS A 73 0.29 15.83 20.43
C LYS A 73 -0.69 16.04 19.27
N THR A 74 -0.47 17.04 18.43
CA THR A 74 -1.35 17.34 17.29
C THR A 74 -1.29 16.20 16.27
N ILE A 75 -0.09 15.76 15.91
CA ILE A 75 0.13 14.64 14.99
C ILE A 75 -0.42 13.34 15.58
N LEU A 76 -0.18 13.05 16.86
CA LEU A 76 -0.69 11.86 17.52
C LEU A 76 -2.22 11.84 17.59
N ARG A 77 -2.85 12.99 17.86
CA ARG A 77 -4.31 13.14 17.87
C ARG A 77 -4.88 12.87 16.47
N PHE A 78 -4.24 13.38 15.41
CA PHE A 78 -4.62 13.10 14.04
C PHE A 78 -4.55 11.58 13.74
N LEU A 79 -3.45 10.92 14.05
CA LEU A 79 -3.30 9.47 13.84
C LEU A 79 -4.37 8.68 14.60
N ARG A 80 -4.66 9.06 15.84
CA ARG A 80 -5.63 8.36 16.69
C ARG A 80 -7.07 8.54 16.22
N HIS A 81 -7.49 9.78 16.00
CA HIS A 81 -8.90 10.10 15.82
C HIS A 81 -9.32 10.15 14.35
N VAL A 82 -8.42 10.50 13.45
CA VAL A 82 -8.71 10.54 12.02
C VAL A 82 -8.30 9.23 11.35
N ILE A 83 -7.02 8.87 11.37
CA ILE A 83 -6.53 7.67 10.66
C ILE A 83 -7.08 6.38 11.25
N CYS A 84 -7.14 6.27 12.58
CA CYS A 84 -7.58 5.06 13.28
C CYS A 84 -9.00 5.17 13.83
N SER A 85 -9.77 6.21 13.48
CA SER A 85 -11.18 6.40 13.89
C SER A 85 -11.40 6.22 15.40
N GLY A 86 -10.40 6.57 16.24
CA GLY A 86 -10.42 6.44 17.70
C GLY A 86 -10.16 5.03 18.24
N ASN A 87 -10.02 4.02 17.38
CA ASN A 87 -9.76 2.64 17.81
C ASN A 87 -8.34 2.51 18.38
N LYS A 88 -8.24 2.11 19.65
CA LYS A 88 -6.96 2.00 20.36
C LYS A 88 -6.05 0.93 19.77
N GLN A 89 -6.58 -0.24 19.42
CA GLN A 89 -5.76 -1.35 18.91
C GLN A 89 -5.18 -1.00 17.52
N HIS A 90 -5.98 -0.38 16.65
CA HIS A 90 -5.53 0.10 15.34
C HIS A 90 -4.46 1.18 15.50
N TYR A 91 -4.66 2.12 16.44
CA TYR A 91 -3.71 3.18 16.73
C TYR A 91 -2.37 2.65 17.25
N ASP A 92 -2.39 1.72 18.21
CA ASP A 92 -1.19 1.09 18.76
C ASP A 92 -0.41 0.32 17.66
N TYR A 93 -1.13 -0.35 16.75
CA TYR A 93 -0.51 -1.02 15.59
C TYR A 93 0.10 -0.02 14.60
N VAL A 94 -0.64 1.02 14.20
CA VAL A 94 -0.17 2.04 13.25
C VAL A 94 1.06 2.76 13.78
N LEU A 95 1.11 3.11 15.07
CA LEU A 95 2.30 3.73 15.67
C LEU A 95 3.53 2.82 15.58
N LYS A 96 3.39 1.54 15.92
CA LYS A 96 4.49 0.55 15.83
C LYS A 96 4.91 0.32 14.38
N TRP A 97 3.96 0.29 13.45
CA TRP A 97 4.22 0.12 12.03
C TRP A 97 5.00 1.33 11.46
N LEU A 98 4.60 2.56 11.80
CA LEU A 98 5.32 3.79 11.44
C LEU A 98 6.71 3.85 12.09
N ALA A 99 6.82 3.49 13.37
CA ALA A 99 8.10 3.43 14.07
C ALA A 99 9.04 2.41 13.41
N ARG A 100 8.54 1.22 13.03
CA ARG A 100 9.33 0.21 12.31
C ARG A 100 9.82 0.73 10.97
N SER A 101 8.98 1.40 10.18
CA SER A 101 9.39 1.96 8.88
C SER A 101 10.50 3.01 9.02
N ILE A 102 10.53 3.73 10.14
CA ILE A 102 11.55 4.73 10.46
C ILE A 102 12.80 4.08 11.06
N GLN A 103 12.67 3.15 12.00
CA GLN A 103 13.83 2.55 12.67
C GLN A 103 14.55 1.50 11.82
N ARG A 104 13.85 0.91 10.85
CA ARG A 104 14.36 -0.16 9.97
C ARG A 104 14.10 0.14 8.50
N PRO A 105 14.60 1.27 7.98
CA PRO A 105 14.36 1.68 6.59
C PRO A 105 15.02 0.75 5.56
N GLN A 106 15.96 -0.09 5.99
CA GLN A 106 16.59 -1.13 5.17
C GLN A 106 15.70 -2.36 4.96
N ASP A 107 14.69 -2.57 5.81
CA ASP A 107 13.79 -3.71 5.73
C ASP A 107 12.60 -3.38 4.82
N ILE A 108 12.11 -4.37 4.09
CA ILE A 108 10.85 -4.23 3.35
C ILE A 108 9.66 -4.14 4.32
N GLY A 109 8.62 -3.40 3.93
CA GLY A 109 7.43 -3.17 4.76
C GLY A 109 6.63 -4.43 5.09
N GLU A 110 6.52 -5.38 4.15
CA GLU A 110 5.79 -6.65 4.20
C GLU A 110 4.28 -6.54 4.43
N VAL A 111 3.82 -5.44 5.02
CA VAL A 111 2.41 -5.08 5.20
C VAL A 111 2.18 -3.67 4.67
N ALA A 112 1.23 -3.51 3.76
CA ALA A 112 0.77 -2.22 3.29
C ALA A 112 -0.40 -1.72 4.15
N LEU A 113 -0.32 -0.45 4.57
CA LEU A 113 -1.46 0.23 5.20
C LEU A 113 -2.42 0.68 4.10
N VAL A 114 -3.70 0.32 4.21
CA VAL A 114 -4.74 0.72 3.25
C VAL A 114 -5.72 1.66 3.93
N LEU A 115 -5.86 2.87 3.42
CA LEU A 115 -6.71 3.91 3.98
C LEU A 115 -7.90 4.16 3.05
N ARG A 116 -9.09 3.71 3.45
CA ARG A 116 -10.34 4.01 2.79
C ARG A 116 -11.05 5.15 3.49
N GLY A 117 -11.72 6.00 2.73
CA GLY A 117 -12.56 7.06 3.30
C GLY A 117 -12.90 8.14 2.30
N LYS A 118 -13.82 9.03 2.67
CA LYS A 118 -14.32 10.11 1.81
C LYS A 118 -13.21 11.10 1.45
N LYS A 119 -13.40 11.80 0.35
CA LYS A 119 -12.51 12.90 -0.05
C LYS A 119 -12.49 13.99 1.04
N GLY A 120 -11.30 14.50 1.33
CA GLY A 120 -11.11 15.54 2.36
C GLY A 120 -11.03 15.01 3.80
N SER A 121 -11.03 13.68 4.04
CA SER A 121 -10.88 13.11 5.39
C SER A 121 -9.45 13.17 5.95
N GLY A 122 -8.46 13.62 5.18
CA GLY A 122 -7.06 13.75 5.63
C GLY A 122 -6.17 12.55 5.35
N LYS A 123 -6.60 11.56 4.56
CA LYS A 123 -5.79 10.37 4.24
C LYS A 123 -4.40 10.71 3.72
N THR A 124 -4.30 11.64 2.78
CA THR A 124 -3.05 12.07 2.16
C THR A 124 -2.11 12.79 3.14
N THR A 125 -2.65 13.35 4.23
CA THR A 125 -1.86 14.02 5.27
C THR A 125 -0.91 13.08 5.99
N LEU A 126 -1.23 11.77 6.11
CA LEU A 126 -0.29 10.77 6.61
C LEU A 126 0.94 10.67 5.68
N GLY A 127 0.72 10.69 4.38
CA GLY A 127 1.80 10.73 3.39
C GLY A 127 2.67 11.98 3.53
N GLU A 128 2.07 13.15 3.78
CA GLU A 128 2.82 14.39 4.00
C GLU A 128 3.72 14.34 5.25
N ILE A 129 3.23 13.76 6.35
CA ILE A 129 4.03 13.52 7.56
C ILE A 129 5.27 12.67 7.21
N MET A 130 5.10 11.58 6.49
CA MET A 130 6.20 10.69 6.13
C MET A 130 7.13 11.30 5.07
N ARG A 131 6.59 12.09 4.15
CA ARG A 131 7.37 12.87 3.18
C ARG A 131 8.34 13.82 3.85
N ARG A 132 7.92 14.49 4.94
CA ARG A 132 8.81 15.38 5.71
C ARG A 132 9.96 14.64 6.36
N ILE A 133 9.77 13.38 6.73
CA ILE A 133 10.79 12.56 7.37
C ILE A 133 11.74 11.95 6.33
N PHE A 134 11.18 11.28 5.31
CA PHE A 134 11.98 10.54 4.33
C PHE A 134 12.56 11.40 3.19
N GLY A 135 12.01 12.59 2.95
CA GLY A 135 12.51 13.50 1.93
C GLY A 135 12.56 12.85 0.54
N ASN A 136 13.75 12.77 -0.04
CA ASN A 136 13.98 12.21 -1.39
C ASN A 136 13.67 10.71 -1.49
N ASN A 137 13.62 9.99 -0.37
CA ASN A 137 13.31 8.56 -0.34
C ASN A 137 11.83 8.26 -0.10
N TYR A 138 11.00 9.30 -0.12
CA TYR A 138 9.54 9.23 -0.18
C TYR A 138 9.05 9.37 -1.61
N LEU A 139 8.01 8.63 -1.97
CA LEU A 139 7.39 8.72 -3.29
C LEU A 139 5.87 8.79 -3.17
N LEU A 140 5.27 9.81 -3.78
CA LEU A 140 3.82 9.87 -4.01
C LEU A 140 3.55 9.37 -5.42
N LEU A 141 2.70 8.36 -5.54
CA LEU A 141 2.30 7.75 -6.81
C LEU A 141 0.85 8.17 -7.09
N ASP A 142 0.67 9.06 -8.03
CA ASP A 142 -0.61 9.53 -8.55
C ASP A 142 -1.20 8.59 -9.64
N ASP A 143 -0.36 7.73 -10.23
CA ASP A 143 -0.77 6.60 -11.06
C ASP A 143 -0.37 5.29 -10.37
N PRO A 144 -1.34 4.54 -9.79
CA PRO A 144 -1.06 3.28 -9.10
C PRO A 144 -0.42 2.23 -10.01
N ASN A 145 -0.57 2.36 -11.33
CA ASN A 145 0.10 1.49 -12.28
C ASN A 145 1.63 1.60 -12.25
N LEU A 146 2.18 2.71 -11.72
CA LEU A 146 3.63 2.87 -11.54
C LEU A 146 4.23 1.82 -10.59
N LEU A 147 3.42 1.22 -9.70
CA LEU A 147 3.84 0.08 -8.87
C LEU A 147 3.86 -1.25 -9.64
N THR A 148 3.05 -1.39 -10.68
CA THR A 148 2.78 -2.69 -11.32
C THR A 148 3.18 -2.77 -12.79
N ARG A 149 3.47 -1.64 -13.43
CA ARG A 149 3.99 -1.58 -14.81
C ARG A 149 5.51 -1.80 -14.86
N GLY A 150 6.05 -2.03 -16.07
CA GLY A 150 7.47 -1.94 -16.36
C GLY A 150 7.99 -0.49 -16.23
N PHE A 151 9.31 -0.30 -16.33
CA PHE A 151 9.99 0.99 -16.16
C PHE A 151 9.79 1.60 -14.77
N ASN A 152 10.19 0.85 -13.76
CA ASN A 152 10.01 1.16 -12.35
C ASN A 152 11.29 1.70 -11.66
N ALA A 153 12.23 2.27 -12.42
CA ALA A 153 13.50 2.77 -11.88
C ALA A 153 13.34 3.83 -10.76
N HIS A 154 12.20 4.51 -10.72
CA HIS A 154 11.85 5.47 -9.66
C HIS A 154 11.69 4.82 -8.27
N LEU A 155 11.51 3.49 -8.21
CA LEU A 155 11.43 2.75 -6.94
C LEU A 155 12.81 2.39 -6.36
N ARG A 156 13.92 2.62 -7.08
CA ARG A 156 15.27 2.20 -6.68
C ARG A 156 15.66 2.70 -5.29
N GLU A 157 15.39 3.97 -5.03
CA GLU A 157 15.78 4.69 -3.81
C GLU A 157 14.56 4.99 -2.92
N CYS A 158 13.44 4.33 -3.21
CA CYS A 158 12.21 4.53 -2.48
C CYS A 158 12.18 3.64 -1.23
N VAL A 159 12.00 4.26 -0.06
CA VAL A 159 11.77 3.58 1.21
C VAL A 159 10.29 3.63 1.58
N PHE A 160 9.65 4.77 1.39
CA PHE A 160 8.24 4.97 1.74
C PHE A 160 7.46 5.51 0.55
N ALA A 161 6.45 4.77 0.13
CA ALA A 161 5.56 5.18 -0.96
C ALA A 161 4.12 5.30 -0.52
N VAL A 162 3.43 6.26 -1.11
CA VAL A 162 1.98 6.42 -1.01
C VAL A 162 1.40 6.33 -2.40
N ALA A 163 0.52 5.35 -2.62
CA ALA A 163 -0.28 5.23 -3.83
C ALA A 163 -1.65 5.90 -3.57
N ASP A 164 -1.88 7.05 -4.17
CA ASP A 164 -3.09 7.85 -3.99
C ASP A 164 -4.11 7.55 -5.10
N GLU A 165 -5.39 7.59 -4.75
CA GLU A 165 -6.51 7.20 -5.62
C GLU A 165 -6.33 5.81 -6.27
N ALA A 166 -5.73 4.88 -5.52
CA ALA A 166 -5.32 3.57 -6.01
C ALA A 166 -6.39 2.51 -5.79
N VAL A 167 -6.75 1.80 -6.86
CA VAL A 167 -7.62 0.62 -6.82
C VAL A 167 -6.90 -0.53 -7.51
N PHE A 168 -6.72 -1.62 -6.79
CA PHE A 168 -6.04 -2.83 -7.27
C PHE A 168 -6.97 -4.04 -7.31
N ALA A 169 -8.23 -3.87 -6.92
CA ALA A 169 -9.24 -4.91 -6.94
C ALA A 169 -9.73 -5.20 -8.36
N GLY A 170 -10.14 -6.45 -8.60
CA GLY A 170 -10.75 -6.87 -9.85
C GLY A 170 -9.78 -7.25 -10.98
N ASP A 171 -8.50 -6.90 -10.92
CA ASP A 171 -7.47 -7.37 -11.83
C ASP A 171 -6.47 -8.29 -11.12
N LYS A 172 -6.63 -9.59 -11.30
CA LYS A 172 -5.77 -10.62 -10.68
C LYS A 172 -4.28 -10.45 -10.99
N ARG A 173 -3.94 -9.94 -12.17
CA ARG A 173 -2.54 -9.75 -12.58
C ARG A 173 -1.92 -8.57 -11.80
N THR A 174 -2.62 -7.47 -11.73
CA THR A 174 -2.20 -6.27 -11.00
C THR A 174 -2.15 -6.55 -9.50
N SER A 175 -3.17 -7.22 -8.96
CA SER A 175 -3.22 -7.65 -7.56
C SER A 175 -2.06 -8.58 -7.20
N GLY A 176 -1.74 -9.56 -8.06
CA GLY A 176 -0.59 -10.46 -7.84
C GLY A 176 0.75 -9.73 -7.84
N LYS A 177 0.96 -8.77 -8.74
CA LYS A 177 2.17 -7.93 -8.78
C LYS A 177 2.28 -7.06 -7.53
N LEU A 178 1.19 -6.43 -7.10
CA LEU A 178 1.17 -5.62 -5.90
C LEU A 178 1.55 -6.45 -4.66
N LYS A 179 0.96 -7.63 -4.50
CA LYS A 179 1.29 -8.57 -3.42
C LYS A 179 2.78 -8.94 -3.41
N SER A 180 3.37 -9.11 -4.60
CA SER A 180 4.82 -9.34 -4.74
C SER A 180 5.63 -8.10 -4.33
N GLN A 181 5.25 -6.90 -4.75
CA GLN A 181 5.95 -5.66 -4.38
C GLN A 181 5.98 -5.42 -2.86
N ILE A 182 4.89 -5.80 -2.17
CA ILE A 182 4.79 -5.64 -0.71
C ILE A 182 5.70 -6.61 0.05
N THR A 183 5.93 -7.83 -0.48
CA THR A 183 6.58 -8.90 0.29
C THR A 183 7.92 -9.39 -0.26
N SER A 184 8.27 -9.04 -1.51
CA SER A 184 9.52 -9.50 -2.12
C SER A 184 10.71 -8.68 -1.62
N THR A 185 11.72 -9.34 -1.10
CA THR A 185 12.96 -8.69 -0.62
C THR A 185 13.81 -8.14 -1.75
N THR A 186 13.49 -8.47 -3.01
CA THR A 186 14.15 -7.95 -4.21
C THR A 186 13.13 -7.47 -5.22
N MET A 187 13.53 -6.52 -6.05
CA MET A 187 12.75 -6.06 -7.19
C MET A 187 13.60 -6.01 -8.45
N ASN A 188 12.96 -6.26 -9.58
CA ASN A 188 13.56 -6.08 -10.90
C ASN A 188 13.31 -4.65 -11.37
N LEU A 189 14.38 -3.90 -11.58
CA LEU A 189 14.33 -2.53 -12.11
C LEU A 189 14.46 -2.56 -13.62
N GLU A 190 13.48 -2.00 -14.29
CA GLU A 190 13.49 -1.83 -15.73
C GLU A 190 13.70 -0.35 -16.08
N ARG A 191 14.72 -0.06 -16.88
CA ARG A 191 14.99 1.27 -17.45
C ARG A 191 14.98 1.17 -18.96
N LYS A 192 14.40 2.17 -19.62
CA LYS A 192 14.37 2.20 -21.09
C LYS A 192 15.80 2.17 -21.66
N GLY A 193 16.10 1.14 -22.44
CA GLY A 193 17.43 0.98 -23.09
C GLY A 193 18.53 0.40 -22.21
N PHE A 194 18.18 -0.17 -21.06
CA PHE A 194 19.12 -0.86 -20.17
C PHE A 194 18.61 -2.26 -19.86
N ASP A 195 19.52 -3.15 -19.54
CA ASP A 195 19.19 -4.48 -19.04
C ASP A 195 18.46 -4.38 -17.67
N VAL A 196 17.65 -5.40 -17.38
CA VAL A 196 16.96 -5.52 -16.11
C VAL A 196 17.97 -5.73 -14.98
N GLU A 197 17.92 -4.90 -13.96
CA GLU A 197 18.75 -4.98 -12.77
C GLU A 197 17.94 -5.48 -11.58
N THR A 198 18.39 -6.53 -10.89
CA THR A 198 17.76 -6.97 -9.64
C THR A 198 18.41 -6.28 -8.45
N VAL A 199 17.61 -5.56 -7.67
CA VAL A 199 18.08 -4.81 -6.49
C VAL A 199 17.28 -5.20 -5.25
N PRO A 200 17.81 -4.98 -4.03
CA PRO A 200 17.03 -5.13 -2.81
C PRO A 200 15.83 -4.17 -2.80
N SER A 201 14.66 -4.70 -2.41
CA SER A 201 13.46 -3.89 -2.17
C SER A 201 13.42 -3.43 -0.72
N ARG A 202 13.08 -2.15 -0.51
CA ARG A 202 12.97 -1.54 0.82
C ARG A 202 11.60 -0.84 0.99
N LEU A 203 10.69 -1.17 0.11
CA LEU A 203 9.42 -0.49 -0.03
C LEU A 203 8.50 -0.71 1.17
N THR A 204 8.13 0.36 1.84
CA THR A 204 6.99 0.45 2.75
C THR A 204 5.87 1.19 2.03
N LEU A 205 4.67 0.61 1.97
CA LEU A 205 3.59 1.10 1.12
C LEU A 205 2.36 1.51 1.93
N VAL A 206 1.81 2.67 1.60
CA VAL A 206 0.45 3.10 1.96
C VAL A 206 -0.38 3.20 0.69
N ILE A 207 -1.59 2.66 0.72
CA ILE A 207 -2.57 2.74 -0.37
C ILE A 207 -3.72 3.61 0.12
N ILE A 208 -4.11 4.59 -0.67
CA ILE A 208 -5.20 5.51 -0.34
C ILE A 208 -6.26 5.41 -1.43
N SER A 209 -7.52 5.26 -1.04
CA SER A 209 -8.63 5.30 -2.00
C SER A 209 -9.91 5.83 -1.38
N ASN A 210 -10.82 6.30 -2.26
CA ASN A 210 -12.19 6.65 -1.91
C ASN A 210 -13.17 5.53 -2.33
N ASP A 211 -12.71 4.52 -3.06
CA ASP A 211 -13.52 3.42 -3.55
C ASP A 211 -13.82 2.40 -2.43
N ASP A 212 -14.94 1.69 -2.58
CA ASP A 212 -15.32 0.67 -1.60
C ASP A 212 -14.48 -0.60 -1.73
N HIS A 213 -14.14 -1.02 -2.95
CA HIS A 213 -13.31 -2.21 -3.22
C HIS A 213 -11.93 -1.81 -3.72
N ILE A 214 -10.94 -1.81 -2.84
CA ILE A 214 -9.58 -1.30 -3.10
C ILE A 214 -8.60 -2.42 -3.43
N ILE A 215 -8.70 -3.53 -2.69
CA ILE A 215 -7.77 -4.66 -2.73
C ILE A 215 -8.50 -5.98 -2.85
N ASP A 216 -7.90 -6.95 -3.55
CA ASP A 216 -8.35 -8.34 -3.51
C ASP A 216 -7.82 -9.01 -2.24
N ALA A 217 -8.68 -9.17 -1.24
CA ALA A 217 -8.38 -9.79 0.04
C ALA A 217 -8.99 -11.21 0.12
N THR A 218 -8.19 -12.20 0.48
CA THR A 218 -8.66 -13.56 0.80
C THR A 218 -8.87 -13.71 2.30
N GLY A 219 -9.52 -14.78 2.75
CA GLY A 219 -9.78 -15.01 4.18
C GLY A 219 -8.53 -15.03 5.07
N ASP A 220 -7.37 -15.41 4.49
CA ASP A 220 -6.06 -15.49 5.15
C ASP A 220 -5.11 -14.33 4.77
N GLU A 221 -5.66 -13.21 4.26
CA GLU A 221 -4.84 -12.08 3.80
C GLU A 221 -4.08 -11.42 4.95
N ARG A 222 -2.77 -11.31 4.79
CA ARG A 222 -1.83 -10.79 5.81
C ARG A 222 -0.90 -9.68 5.29
N ARG A 223 -1.12 -9.23 4.05
CA ARG A 223 -0.28 -8.20 3.41
C ARG A 223 -0.88 -6.80 3.50
N TYR A 224 -2.13 -6.72 3.91
CA TYR A 224 -2.85 -5.46 3.96
C TYR A 224 -3.43 -5.23 5.36
N PHE A 225 -3.26 -4.01 5.84
CA PHE A 225 -3.92 -3.53 7.05
C PHE A 225 -4.88 -2.41 6.67
N PRO A 226 -6.11 -2.73 6.29
CA PRO A 226 -7.08 -1.74 5.85
C PRO A 226 -7.79 -1.08 7.03
N LEU A 227 -7.93 0.25 6.94
CA LEU A 227 -8.61 1.09 7.90
C LEU A 227 -9.61 2.00 7.20
N GLU A 228 -10.76 2.17 7.79
CA GLU A 228 -11.69 3.23 7.44
C GLU A 228 -11.32 4.49 8.21
N VAL A 229 -10.97 5.55 7.47
CA VAL A 229 -10.57 6.84 8.02
C VAL A 229 -11.81 7.63 8.40
N SER A 230 -11.79 8.24 9.60
CA SER A 230 -12.90 9.04 10.11
C SER A 230 -13.23 10.24 9.21
N ASP A 231 -14.51 10.47 8.99
CA ASP A 231 -15.01 11.62 8.25
C ASP A 231 -15.40 12.83 9.12
N GLN A 232 -15.25 12.70 10.45
CA GLN A 232 -15.66 13.73 11.42
C GLN A 232 -14.95 15.07 11.25
N SER A 233 -13.74 15.09 10.71
CA SER A 233 -12.97 16.32 10.48
C SER A 233 -13.12 16.87 9.07
N ILE A 234 -13.99 16.31 8.23
CA ILE A 234 -14.21 16.83 6.86
C ILE A 234 -14.80 18.25 6.95
N GLY A 235 -14.14 19.20 6.26
CA GLY A 235 -14.56 20.61 6.24
C GLY A 235 -14.08 21.43 7.44
N ASP A 236 -13.45 20.83 8.44
CA ASP A 236 -12.84 21.57 9.55
C ASP A 236 -11.47 22.14 9.12
N THR A 237 -11.50 23.30 8.50
CA THR A 237 -10.30 24.00 8.02
C THR A 237 -9.38 24.39 9.17
N GLY A 238 -9.93 24.78 10.34
CA GLY A 238 -9.14 25.15 11.50
C GLY A 238 -8.32 23.99 12.05
N TYR A 239 -8.94 22.82 12.11
CA TYR A 239 -8.25 21.57 12.51
C TYR A 239 -7.09 21.24 11.57
N PHE A 240 -7.31 21.29 10.26
CA PHE A 240 -6.26 21.00 9.28
C PHE A 240 -5.19 22.09 9.22
N ASP A 241 -5.54 23.35 9.38
CA ASP A 241 -4.55 24.44 9.47
C ASP A 241 -3.59 24.24 10.64
N ASP A 242 -4.10 23.89 11.81
CA ASP A 242 -3.27 23.60 12.98
C ASP A 242 -2.42 22.33 12.79
N LEU A 243 -2.97 21.31 12.14
CA LEU A 243 -2.22 20.10 11.79
C LEU A 243 -1.09 20.41 10.80
N TYR A 244 -1.34 21.20 9.76
CA TYR A 244 -0.30 21.59 8.81
C TYR A 244 0.74 22.53 9.42
N LYS A 245 0.38 23.39 10.38
CA LYS A 245 1.35 24.14 11.18
C LYS A 245 2.27 23.22 11.97
N ALA A 246 1.71 22.17 12.59
CA ALA A 246 2.47 21.16 13.33
C ALA A 246 3.44 20.38 12.41
N ILE A 247 2.97 19.96 11.22
CA ILE A 247 3.77 19.22 10.23
C ILE A 247 4.88 20.09 9.62
N ASN A 248 4.65 21.38 9.45
CA ASN A 248 5.63 22.32 8.88
C ASN A 248 6.53 22.96 9.94
N GLY A 249 6.23 22.79 11.23
CA GLY A 249 6.98 23.33 12.36
C GLY A 249 7.88 22.29 13.03
N ASP A 250 8.19 22.52 14.30
CA ASP A 250 9.06 21.63 15.08
C ASP A 250 8.35 20.36 15.58
N GLU A 251 7.01 20.31 15.57
CA GLU A 251 6.26 19.15 16.06
C GLU A 251 6.55 17.89 15.23
N ILE A 252 6.79 18.01 13.93
CA ILE A 252 7.20 16.89 13.08
C ILE A 252 8.56 16.32 13.51
N ARG A 253 9.50 17.14 13.93
CA ARG A 253 10.81 16.72 14.44
C ARG A 253 10.70 16.04 15.80
N CYS A 254 9.76 16.50 16.63
CA CYS A 254 9.43 15.85 17.90
C CYS A 254 8.76 14.47 17.65
N PHE A 255 7.87 14.38 16.69
CA PHE A 255 7.26 13.12 16.25
C PHE A 255 8.33 12.15 15.71
N PHE A 256 9.22 12.62 14.87
CA PHE A 256 10.32 11.81 14.35
C PHE A 256 11.19 11.26 15.49
N ARG A 257 11.57 12.10 16.47
CA ARG A 257 12.31 11.64 17.64
C ARG A 257 11.57 10.58 18.44
N MET A 258 10.27 10.77 18.64
CA MET A 258 9.42 9.81 19.33
C MET A 258 9.40 8.47 18.59
N MET A 259 9.24 8.49 17.27
CA MET A 259 9.24 7.27 16.44
C MET A 259 10.58 6.54 16.48
N MET A 260 11.70 7.27 16.45
CA MET A 260 13.05 6.69 16.57
C MET A 260 13.26 5.98 17.92
N ALA A 261 12.65 6.47 18.99
CA ALA A 261 12.77 5.93 20.34
C ALA A 261 11.62 4.98 20.73
N PHE A 262 10.64 4.78 19.83
CA PHE A 262 9.47 3.95 20.12
C PHE A 262 9.87 2.48 20.24
N ASP A 263 9.40 1.80 21.31
CA ASP A 263 9.73 0.39 21.51
C ASP A 263 8.95 -0.50 20.50
N ILE A 264 9.72 -1.15 19.63
CA ILE A 264 9.24 -2.13 18.65
C ILE A 264 9.87 -3.52 18.82
N SER A 265 10.52 -3.79 19.95
CA SER A 265 11.24 -5.05 20.22
C SER A 265 10.35 -6.28 20.07
N GLU A 266 9.12 -6.21 20.61
CA GLU A 266 8.11 -7.27 20.56
C GLU A 266 7.13 -7.11 19.39
N PHE A 267 7.36 -6.18 18.47
CA PHE A 267 6.41 -5.89 17.40
C PHE A 267 6.55 -6.86 16.22
N ASN A 268 5.56 -7.71 16.05
CA ASN A 268 5.39 -8.50 14.83
C ASN A 268 4.35 -7.82 13.91
N HIS A 269 4.81 -7.13 12.88
CA HIS A 269 3.96 -6.41 11.92
C HIS A 269 3.02 -7.32 11.12
N ARG A 270 3.28 -8.65 11.07
CA ARG A 270 2.41 -9.63 10.38
C ARG A 270 1.21 -10.05 11.24
N VAL A 271 1.23 -9.72 12.56
CA VAL A 271 0.12 -9.97 13.47
C VAL A 271 -0.70 -8.69 13.58
N MET A 272 -1.65 -8.55 12.68
CA MET A 272 -2.51 -7.37 12.58
C MET A 272 -3.78 -7.53 13.43
N PRO A 273 -4.29 -6.45 14.03
CA PRO A 273 -5.64 -6.43 14.58
C PRO A 273 -6.68 -6.69 13.49
N ASN A 274 -7.78 -7.36 13.85
CA ASN A 274 -8.92 -7.46 12.96
C ASN A 274 -9.57 -6.09 12.75
N THR A 275 -9.91 -5.77 11.51
CA THR A 275 -10.63 -4.54 11.16
C THR A 275 -11.93 -4.89 10.44
N ASP A 276 -12.96 -4.08 10.65
CA ASP A 276 -14.22 -4.23 9.90
C ASP A 276 -13.98 -3.95 8.41
N GLU A 277 -13.05 -3.05 8.12
CA GLU A 277 -12.62 -2.76 6.75
C GLU A 277 -12.01 -4.00 6.06
N MET A 278 -11.20 -4.82 6.77
CA MET A 278 -10.68 -6.06 6.20
C MET A 278 -11.81 -7.03 5.86
N ARG A 279 -12.81 -7.17 6.74
CA ARG A 279 -13.99 -8.02 6.47
C ARG A 279 -14.77 -7.53 5.26
N GLN A 280 -14.91 -6.21 5.12
CA GLN A 280 -15.57 -5.62 3.95
C GLN A 280 -14.79 -5.89 2.66
N GLN A 281 -13.47 -5.68 2.66
CA GLN A 281 -12.62 -5.99 1.49
C GLN A 281 -12.67 -7.48 1.13
N GLN A 282 -12.66 -8.37 2.12
CA GLN A 282 -12.83 -9.81 1.92
C GLN A 282 -14.19 -10.16 1.30
N ALA A 283 -15.27 -9.58 1.82
CA ALA A 283 -16.61 -9.80 1.28
C ALA A 283 -16.74 -9.32 -0.18
N LEU A 284 -16.18 -8.16 -0.50
CA LEU A 284 -16.15 -7.62 -1.86
C LEU A 284 -15.25 -8.43 -2.82
N SER A 285 -14.26 -9.13 -2.27
CA SER A 285 -13.33 -9.98 -3.05
C SER A 285 -13.87 -11.40 -3.29
N LEU A 286 -15.00 -11.77 -2.69
CA LEU A 286 -15.63 -13.07 -2.94
C LEU A 286 -16.04 -13.19 -4.42
N ARG A 287 -16.04 -14.41 -4.94
CA ARG A 287 -16.61 -14.67 -6.26
C ARG A 287 -18.09 -14.35 -6.26
N PRO A 288 -18.68 -13.92 -7.39
CA PRO A 288 -20.09 -13.57 -7.46
C PRO A 288 -21.03 -14.64 -6.91
N VAL A 289 -20.72 -15.91 -7.13
CA VAL A 289 -21.50 -17.03 -6.57
C VAL A 289 -21.45 -17.07 -5.04
N ASP A 290 -20.29 -16.76 -4.47
CA ASP A 290 -20.10 -16.77 -3.01
C ASP A 290 -20.73 -15.51 -2.39
N GLN A 291 -20.66 -14.36 -3.05
CA GLN A 291 -21.39 -13.14 -2.66
C GLN A 291 -22.89 -13.37 -2.67
N TRP A 292 -23.42 -14.00 -3.73
CA TRP A 292 -24.83 -14.38 -3.80
C TRP A 292 -25.23 -15.31 -2.67
N LEU A 293 -24.41 -16.35 -2.36
CA LEU A 293 -24.66 -17.26 -1.24
C LEU A 293 -24.70 -16.53 0.11
N CYS A 294 -23.77 -15.61 0.35
CA CYS A 294 -23.79 -14.77 1.55
C CYS A 294 -25.06 -13.91 1.59
N GLU A 295 -25.44 -13.30 0.47
CA GLU A 295 -26.59 -12.42 0.41
C GLU A 295 -27.90 -13.17 0.70
N ILE A 296 -28.12 -14.34 0.11
CA ILE A 296 -29.29 -15.16 0.43
C ILE A 296 -29.25 -15.68 1.88
N GLY A 297 -28.06 -16.03 2.38
CA GLY A 297 -27.86 -16.46 3.75
C GLY A 297 -28.21 -15.37 4.76
N CYS A 298 -27.79 -14.13 4.53
CA CYS A 298 -28.10 -13.00 5.40
C CYS A 298 -29.57 -12.57 5.36
N ARG A 299 -30.23 -12.69 4.18
CA ARG A 299 -31.65 -12.35 4.05
C ARG A 299 -32.56 -13.41 4.66
N GLY A 300 -32.15 -14.66 4.73
CA GLY A 300 -32.99 -15.76 5.10
C GLY A 300 -33.97 -16.17 3.98
N ASP A 301 -33.68 -15.79 2.73
CA ASP A 301 -34.59 -16.00 1.60
C ASP A 301 -33.79 -16.26 0.31
N VAL A 302 -34.26 -17.25 -0.48
CA VAL A 302 -33.68 -17.63 -1.76
C VAL A 302 -34.29 -16.84 -2.93
N TYR A 303 -35.40 -16.15 -2.72
CA TYR A 303 -36.10 -15.41 -3.76
C TYR A 303 -35.63 -13.96 -3.89
N PRO A 304 -34.87 -13.60 -4.94
CA PRO A 304 -34.49 -12.22 -5.16
C PRO A 304 -35.64 -11.45 -5.77
N ASN A 305 -36.49 -10.75 -5.28
CA ASN A 305 -37.51 -9.87 -5.93
C ASN A 305 -38.88 -10.45 -6.22
N LEU A 306 -39.41 -11.32 -5.38
CA LEU A 306 -40.83 -11.54 -5.32
C LEU A 306 -41.50 -10.63 -4.28
N TRP A 307 -41.01 -9.42 -4.12
CA TRP A 307 -41.46 -8.43 -3.12
C TRP A 307 -42.92 -8.04 -3.22
N ASP A 308 -43.54 -8.27 -4.38
CA ASP A 308 -44.92 -7.86 -4.63
C ASP A 308 -45.96 -8.99 -4.49
N LEU A 309 -45.55 -10.23 -4.19
CA LEU A 309 -46.50 -11.34 -4.33
C LEU A 309 -46.63 -12.34 -3.18
N VAL A 310 -45.72 -12.38 -2.19
CA VAL A 310 -45.86 -13.33 -1.07
C VAL A 310 -45.28 -12.76 0.21
N GLU A 311 -46.04 -12.79 1.32
CA GLU A 311 -45.46 -12.65 2.67
C GLU A 311 -44.29 -13.62 2.81
N SER A 312 -43.13 -13.14 3.31
CA SER A 312 -41.89 -13.88 3.40
C SER A 312 -42.12 -15.23 4.08
N ASP A 313 -42.07 -16.29 3.30
CA ASP A 313 -42.03 -17.65 3.84
C ASP A 313 -40.63 -17.82 4.48
N PRO A 314 -40.53 -18.20 5.75
CA PRO A 314 -39.26 -18.49 6.37
C PRO A 314 -38.53 -19.60 5.61
N TRP A 315 -37.19 -19.68 5.76
CA TRP A 315 -36.35 -20.69 5.15
C TRP A 315 -37.05 -22.03 4.98
N GLN A 316 -37.17 -22.50 3.73
CA GLN A 316 -37.69 -23.84 3.44
C GLN A 316 -36.65 -24.88 3.90
N GLU A 317 -37.10 -25.96 4.55
CA GLU A 317 -36.20 -27.06 4.96
C GLU A 317 -35.48 -27.69 3.77
N GLU A 318 -36.05 -27.59 2.56
CA GLU A 318 -35.45 -28.08 1.32
C GLU A 318 -35.60 -27.04 0.20
N VAL A 319 -34.51 -26.78 -0.50
CA VAL A 319 -34.45 -25.86 -1.65
C VAL A 319 -34.05 -26.62 -2.90
N SER A 320 -34.83 -26.52 -3.96
CA SER A 320 -34.50 -27.18 -5.22
C SER A 320 -33.33 -26.51 -5.93
N MET A 321 -32.48 -27.30 -6.61
CA MET A 321 -31.37 -26.77 -7.40
C MET A 321 -31.85 -25.82 -8.51
N ASP A 322 -33.05 -26.04 -9.07
CA ASP A 322 -33.61 -25.17 -10.10
C ASP A 322 -33.94 -23.78 -9.55
N LEU A 323 -34.43 -23.71 -8.32
CA LEU A 323 -34.71 -22.46 -7.64
C LEU A 323 -33.39 -21.69 -7.35
N LEU A 324 -32.38 -22.41 -6.85
CA LEU A 324 -31.05 -21.81 -6.60
C LEU A 324 -30.43 -21.24 -7.90
N VAL A 325 -30.50 -21.99 -9.00
CA VAL A 325 -30.01 -21.52 -10.32
C VAL A 325 -30.78 -20.30 -10.81
N SER A 326 -32.15 -20.31 -10.64
CA SER A 326 -32.99 -19.18 -11.02
C SER A 326 -32.65 -17.93 -10.20
N SER A 327 -32.53 -18.07 -8.87
CA SER A 327 -32.12 -16.99 -7.95
C SER A 327 -30.76 -16.41 -8.31
N MET A 328 -29.75 -17.27 -8.51
CA MET A 328 -28.42 -16.85 -8.94
C MET A 328 -28.45 -16.15 -10.30
N SER A 329 -29.31 -16.57 -11.22
CA SER A 329 -29.42 -15.92 -12.53
C SER A 329 -30.00 -14.51 -12.44
N VAL A 330 -30.92 -14.27 -11.53
CA VAL A 330 -31.47 -12.94 -11.23
C VAL A 330 -30.35 -12.07 -10.61
N TYR A 331 -29.65 -12.58 -9.59
CA TYR A 331 -28.52 -11.90 -8.97
C TYR A 331 -27.46 -11.48 -10.00
N ASN A 332 -27.04 -12.42 -10.87
CA ASN A 332 -26.03 -12.15 -11.90
C ASN A 332 -26.47 -11.02 -12.86
N ARG A 333 -27.75 -10.96 -13.20
CA ARG A 333 -28.31 -9.90 -14.05
C ARG A 333 -28.33 -8.55 -13.34
N GLU A 334 -28.77 -8.51 -12.10
CA GLU A 334 -28.87 -7.28 -11.30
C GLU A 334 -27.49 -6.69 -11.00
N LYS A 335 -26.54 -7.53 -10.61
CA LYS A 335 -25.16 -7.13 -10.31
C LYS A 335 -24.29 -7.00 -11.57
N LYS A 336 -24.85 -7.23 -12.77
CA LYS A 336 -24.12 -7.20 -14.05
C LYS A 336 -22.86 -8.07 -14.04
N VAL A 337 -22.96 -9.26 -13.46
CA VAL A 337 -21.85 -10.20 -13.36
C VAL A 337 -21.36 -10.57 -14.76
N SER A 338 -20.03 -10.54 -14.96
CA SER A 338 -19.41 -10.94 -16.22
C SER A 338 -19.76 -12.40 -16.56
N THR A 339 -20.01 -12.69 -17.84
CA THR A 339 -20.26 -14.08 -18.30
C THR A 339 -19.11 -15.03 -17.94
N TYR A 340 -17.89 -14.51 -17.82
CA TYR A 340 -16.72 -15.28 -17.39
C TYR A 340 -16.78 -15.73 -15.93
N ASP A 341 -17.42 -14.95 -15.07
CA ASP A 341 -17.54 -15.22 -13.63
C ASP A 341 -18.86 -15.94 -13.28
N MET A 342 -19.76 -16.12 -14.24
CA MET A 342 -21.00 -16.88 -14.05
C MET A 342 -20.69 -18.36 -13.90
N VAL A 343 -21.32 -19.02 -12.94
CA VAL A 343 -21.23 -20.46 -12.75
C VAL A 343 -22.47 -21.16 -13.30
N ASN A 344 -22.27 -22.33 -13.87
CA ASN A 344 -23.39 -23.19 -14.32
C ASN A 344 -23.92 -24.06 -13.17
N ARG A 345 -25.01 -24.78 -13.43
CA ARG A 345 -25.66 -25.67 -12.45
C ARG A 345 -24.69 -26.68 -11.79
N GLN A 346 -23.81 -27.29 -12.59
CA GLN A 346 -22.86 -28.29 -12.10
C GLN A 346 -21.78 -27.64 -11.21
N GLN A 347 -21.29 -26.48 -11.60
CA GLN A 347 -20.31 -25.70 -10.83
C GLN A 347 -20.92 -25.18 -9.52
N LEU A 348 -22.16 -24.72 -9.54
CA LEU A 348 -22.91 -24.34 -8.35
C LEU A 348 -23.06 -25.53 -7.40
N GLY A 349 -23.49 -26.69 -7.91
CA GLY A 349 -23.61 -27.92 -7.11
C GLY A 349 -22.26 -28.32 -6.47
N GLY A 350 -21.15 -28.28 -7.25
CA GLY A 350 -19.81 -28.55 -6.74
C GLY A 350 -19.39 -27.56 -5.66
N ARG A 351 -19.75 -26.26 -5.80
CA ARG A 351 -19.44 -25.23 -4.80
C ARG A 351 -20.21 -25.48 -3.50
N LEU A 352 -21.49 -25.75 -3.58
CA LEU A 352 -22.31 -26.08 -2.42
C LEU A 352 -21.79 -27.32 -1.67
N VAL A 353 -21.40 -28.38 -2.40
CA VAL A 353 -20.78 -29.57 -1.80
C VAL A 353 -19.46 -29.22 -1.11
N SER A 354 -18.63 -28.33 -1.67
CA SER A 354 -17.37 -27.93 -1.06
C SER A 354 -17.54 -27.12 0.23
N MET A 355 -18.60 -26.33 0.33
CA MET A 355 -18.92 -25.53 1.51
C MET A 355 -19.55 -26.37 2.63
N PHE A 356 -20.36 -27.35 2.26
CA PHE A 356 -21.12 -28.20 3.18
C PHE A 356 -20.59 -29.64 3.23
N SER A 357 -19.32 -29.82 3.22
CA SER A 357 -18.50 -30.98 2.84
C SER A 357 -18.79 -32.35 3.49
N LYS A 358 -19.80 -32.53 4.33
CA LYS A 358 -20.08 -33.85 4.97
C LYS A 358 -21.56 -34.19 5.19
N THR A 359 -22.48 -33.33 4.80
CA THR A 359 -23.90 -33.58 4.98
C THR A 359 -24.55 -33.70 3.61
N ARG A 360 -25.42 -34.69 3.43
CA ARG A 360 -26.24 -34.78 2.23
C ARG A 360 -27.02 -33.46 2.10
N MET A 361 -26.89 -32.78 0.96
CA MET A 361 -27.46 -31.45 0.70
C MET A 361 -29.00 -31.37 0.92
N HIS A 362 -29.64 -32.49 1.19
CA HIS A 362 -31.09 -32.57 1.38
C HIS A 362 -31.58 -32.01 2.72
N ASN A 363 -30.69 -31.74 3.71
CA ASN A 363 -31.11 -31.42 5.09
C ASN A 363 -30.29 -30.33 5.78
N LEU A 364 -29.66 -29.41 5.06
CA LEU A 364 -28.92 -28.31 5.71
C LEU A 364 -29.79 -27.07 5.81
N PRO A 365 -30.04 -26.56 7.02
CA PRO A 365 -30.58 -25.22 7.20
C PRO A 365 -29.55 -24.23 6.66
N VAL A 366 -29.95 -23.29 5.82
CA VAL A 366 -29.09 -22.27 5.23
C VAL A 366 -28.44 -21.34 6.30
N GLU A 367 -28.99 -21.32 7.51
CA GLU A 367 -28.40 -20.66 8.67
C GLU A 367 -26.97 -21.12 9.02
N ALA A 368 -26.56 -22.33 8.61
CA ALA A 368 -25.21 -22.82 8.84
C ALA A 368 -24.17 -22.14 7.95
N ALA A 369 -24.54 -21.66 6.77
CA ALA A 369 -23.63 -21.03 5.81
C ALA A 369 -23.14 -19.64 6.27
N CYS A 370 -23.92 -18.92 7.05
CA CYS A 370 -23.58 -17.59 7.56
C CYS A 370 -22.66 -17.61 8.79
N LYS A 371 -22.47 -18.76 9.44
CA LYS A 371 -21.63 -18.86 10.65
C LYS A 371 -20.18 -19.24 10.34
N GLU A 372 -19.88 -19.74 9.13
CA GLU A 372 -18.54 -20.19 8.73
C GLU A 372 -17.90 -19.32 7.62
N ALA A 373 -18.63 -18.35 7.05
CA ALA A 373 -18.12 -17.31 6.12
C ALA A 373 -17.86 -16.00 6.85
#